data_9a463874bbcc161c3c0e87bb7de18c84
#
_entry.id   9a463874bbcc161c3c0e87bb7de18c84
#
_cell.length_a   1.000
_cell.length_b   1.000
_cell.length_c   1.000
_cell.angle_alpha   90.00
_cell.angle_beta   90.00
_cell.angle_gamma   90.00
#
_symmetry.space_group_name_H-M   'P 1'
#
loop_
_entity.id
_entity.type
_entity.pdbx_description
1 polymer ?
#
loop_
_entity_poly.entity_id
_entity_poly.type
_entity_poly.pdbx_seq_one_letter_code
_entity_poly.pdbx_strand_id
1 'polypeptide(L)'
;MGALTPLLRRFISARGCAMLWLLPNFLYLCFNSGLMPDAPAFVLRTRGNWIWLVLGLWLVGTISVFGWNTLSHLRFRRQLLEGAWPITDEEVLDIWQEEMDQAQMEPLSCPLVISPHTSTPLTVGLFRWTLQVVLPLRAYTPDELHLVFRHEIVHICRRDSWNKFFLMFCTALCWFDPLMWMAMRRSAEDTELSCDETVLLDADEATRRQYAQLLLTTAGDGRGYTTCLSPVAASLRYRLRSVVAPRRRVAGGILVGLTLFLLMSSFGYVALSFDERPGAEVLFGGDPAGYTLHSVRRDGELLDCSDPEALMDYLSALPLAHLTGDYDY
;
A
#
# COMPACT_ATOMS: atom_id res chain seq x y z
N MET A 1 1.25 12.55 -6.84
CA MET A 1 -0.01 11.76 -6.76
C MET A 1 -1.12 12.53 -6.02
N GLY A 2 -0.98 12.90 -4.76
CA GLY A 2 -2.05 13.53 -3.98
C GLY A 2 -2.71 14.77 -4.58
N ALA A 3 -1.92 15.71 -5.13
CA ALA A 3 -2.43 16.92 -5.79
C ALA A 3 -3.12 16.63 -7.14
N LEU A 4 -2.76 15.54 -7.80
CA LEU A 4 -3.31 15.13 -9.10
C LEU A 4 -4.56 14.25 -8.97
N THR A 5 -4.86 13.71 -7.80
CA THR A 5 -5.99 12.80 -7.59
C THR A 5 -7.34 13.34 -8.11
N PRO A 6 -7.74 14.59 -7.84
CA PRO A 6 -9.01 15.12 -8.37
C PRO A 6 -9.03 15.21 -9.90
N LEU A 7 -7.86 15.44 -10.52
CA LEU A 7 -7.73 15.47 -11.97
C LEU A 7 -7.77 14.04 -12.52
N LEU A 8 -7.04 13.11 -11.92
CA LEU A 8 -7.01 11.70 -12.32
C LEU A 8 -8.38 11.06 -12.25
N ARG A 9 -9.12 11.27 -11.17
CA ARG A 9 -10.50 10.80 -10.99
C ARG A 9 -11.48 11.33 -12.05
N ARG A 10 -11.12 12.39 -12.77
CA ARG A 10 -11.93 12.92 -13.85
C ARG A 10 -11.83 12.10 -15.14
N PHE A 11 -10.68 11.51 -15.40
CA PHE A 11 -10.35 10.83 -16.66
C PHE A 11 -10.24 9.32 -16.50
N ILE A 12 -9.85 8.83 -15.34
CA ILE A 12 -9.52 7.43 -15.06
C ILE A 12 -10.58 6.81 -14.16
N SER A 13 -10.82 5.51 -14.34
CA SER A 13 -11.73 4.75 -13.48
C SER A 13 -11.20 4.72 -12.02
N ALA A 14 -12.13 4.61 -11.06
CA ALA A 14 -11.77 4.54 -9.65
C ALA A 14 -10.86 3.33 -9.36
N ARG A 15 -11.06 2.21 -10.07
CA ARG A 15 -10.18 1.02 -9.99
C ARG A 15 -8.75 1.34 -10.43
N GLY A 16 -8.57 2.08 -11.51
CA GLY A 16 -7.25 2.54 -11.96
C GLY A 16 -6.58 3.43 -10.92
N CYS A 17 -7.32 4.36 -10.31
CA CYS A 17 -6.81 5.21 -9.24
C CYS A 17 -6.41 4.39 -8.00
N ALA A 18 -7.21 3.42 -7.57
CA ALA A 18 -6.87 2.53 -6.44
C ALA A 18 -5.59 1.73 -6.72
N MET A 19 -5.42 1.21 -7.92
CA MET A 19 -4.20 0.51 -8.34
C MET A 19 -2.96 1.42 -8.34
N LEU A 20 -3.10 2.69 -8.73
CA LEU A 20 -1.99 3.65 -8.71
C LEU A 20 -1.46 3.93 -7.30
N TRP A 21 -2.27 3.74 -6.27
CA TRP A 21 -1.82 3.86 -4.89
C TRP A 21 -1.07 2.62 -4.39
N LEU A 22 -1.48 1.43 -4.84
CA LEU A 22 -0.88 0.16 -4.42
C LEU A 22 0.45 -0.12 -5.13
N LEU A 23 0.53 0.18 -6.40
CA LEU A 23 1.62 -0.21 -7.28
C LEU A 23 3.00 0.31 -6.84
N PRO A 24 3.18 1.60 -6.50
CA PRO A 24 4.46 2.12 -6.01
C PRO A 24 4.92 1.44 -4.72
N ASN A 25 3.97 1.20 -3.80
CA ASN A 25 4.27 0.55 -2.52
C ASN A 25 4.66 -0.91 -2.69
N PHE A 26 3.98 -1.61 -3.60
CA PHE A 26 4.30 -3.00 -3.91
C PHE A 26 5.68 -3.13 -4.54
N LEU A 27 6.01 -2.27 -5.51
CA LEU A 27 7.33 -2.26 -6.15
C LEU A 27 8.45 -1.93 -5.18
N TYR A 28 8.21 -1.01 -4.25
CA TYR A 28 9.20 -0.64 -3.24
C TYR A 28 9.53 -1.79 -2.29
N LEU A 29 8.58 -2.67 -2.00
CA LEU A 29 8.75 -3.84 -1.14
C LEU A 29 9.18 -5.10 -1.89
N CYS A 30 8.80 -5.24 -3.16
CA CYS A 30 9.22 -6.35 -4.02
C CYS A 30 10.62 -6.09 -4.57
N PHE A 31 11.58 -6.12 -3.69
CA PHE A 31 12.98 -5.97 -3.99
C PHE A 31 13.46 -7.14 -4.86
N ASN A 32 13.82 -6.86 -6.10
CA ASN A 32 14.44 -7.86 -6.97
C ASN A 32 15.87 -7.42 -7.27
N SER A 33 16.85 -8.15 -6.72
CA SER A 33 18.27 -7.87 -6.90
C SER A 33 18.71 -7.80 -8.37
N GLY A 34 18.03 -8.54 -9.26
CA GLY A 34 18.30 -8.51 -10.69
C GLY A 34 17.89 -7.22 -11.44
N LEU A 35 17.19 -6.29 -10.76
CA LEU A 35 16.81 -4.99 -11.33
C LEU A 35 17.62 -3.83 -10.76
N MET A 36 18.60 -4.12 -9.88
CA MET A 36 19.44 -3.09 -9.31
C MET A 36 20.57 -2.70 -10.27
N PRO A 37 20.83 -1.39 -10.39
CA PRO A 37 22.03 -0.94 -11.09
C PRO A 37 23.30 -1.39 -10.34
N ASP A 38 24.35 -1.66 -11.08
CA ASP A 38 25.63 -2.14 -10.53
C ASP A 38 26.30 -1.13 -9.58
N ALA A 39 25.91 0.15 -9.65
CA ALA A 39 26.45 1.20 -8.81
C ALA A 39 25.34 1.93 -8.01
N PRO A 40 25.59 2.32 -6.75
CA PRO A 40 24.66 3.07 -5.94
C PRO A 40 24.44 4.48 -6.50
N ALA A 41 23.18 4.95 -6.51
CA ALA A 41 22.83 6.32 -6.91
C ALA A 41 23.45 7.37 -5.97
N PHE A 42 23.54 7.05 -4.68
CA PHE A 42 24.16 7.87 -3.64
C PHE A 42 24.89 7.01 -2.62
N VAL A 43 26.05 7.46 -2.19
CA VAL A 43 26.78 6.89 -1.06
C VAL A 43 26.69 7.86 0.11
N LEU A 44 26.01 7.45 1.18
CA LEU A 44 25.95 8.22 2.44
C LEU A 44 27.10 7.78 3.33
N ARG A 45 28.03 8.70 3.54
CA ARG A 45 29.14 8.48 4.48
C ARG A 45 28.63 8.66 5.91
N THR A 46 28.69 7.59 6.68
CA THR A 46 28.26 7.58 8.08
C THR A 46 29.47 7.53 8.99
N ARG A 47 29.63 8.54 9.85
CA ARG A 47 30.69 8.59 10.84
C ARG A 47 30.11 8.28 12.22
N GLY A 48 30.56 7.19 12.84
CA GLY A 48 30.11 6.81 14.18
C GLY A 48 28.79 6.01 14.22
N ASN A 49 28.31 5.73 15.42
CA ASN A 49 27.17 4.82 15.68
C ASN A 49 25.77 5.46 15.58
N TRP A 50 25.67 6.72 15.13
CA TRP A 50 24.39 7.45 15.09
C TRP A 50 23.35 6.80 14.15
N ILE A 51 23.81 6.06 13.13
CA ILE A 51 22.94 5.36 12.20
C ILE A 51 22.08 4.30 12.92
N TRP A 52 22.65 3.62 13.91
CA TRP A 52 21.93 2.64 14.71
C TRP A 52 20.83 3.29 15.56
N LEU A 53 21.07 4.52 16.03
CA LEU A 53 20.04 5.31 16.74
C LEU A 53 18.89 5.67 15.81
N VAL A 54 19.19 6.10 14.57
CA VAL A 54 18.17 6.42 13.57
C VAL A 54 17.37 5.18 13.19
N LEU A 55 18.05 4.05 12.92
CA LEU A 55 17.38 2.78 12.62
C LEU A 55 16.55 2.28 13.81
N GLY A 56 17.06 2.42 15.03
CA GLY A 56 16.32 2.08 16.24
C GLY A 56 15.06 2.93 16.40
N LEU A 57 15.17 4.25 16.21
CA LEU A 57 14.02 5.18 16.27
C LEU A 57 12.99 4.84 15.16
N TRP A 58 13.47 4.59 13.94
CA TRP A 58 12.61 4.18 12.83
C TRP A 58 11.87 2.87 13.15
N LEU A 59 12.56 1.87 13.66
CA LEU A 59 11.97 0.58 14.02
C LEU A 59 10.93 0.73 15.14
N VAL A 60 11.24 1.49 16.18
CA VAL A 60 10.31 1.76 17.30
C VAL A 60 9.07 2.49 16.77
N GLY A 61 9.22 3.50 15.92
CA GLY A 61 8.11 4.19 15.29
C GLY A 61 7.25 3.26 14.45
N THR A 62 7.89 2.42 13.62
CA THR A 62 7.20 1.40 12.79
C THR A 62 6.38 0.43 13.64
N ILE A 63 7.00 -0.17 14.66
CA ILE A 63 6.32 -1.12 15.56
C ILE A 63 5.17 -0.42 16.30
N SER A 64 5.39 0.81 16.76
CA SER A 64 4.36 1.57 17.49
C SER A 64 3.15 1.88 16.61
N VAL A 65 3.36 2.38 15.40
CA VAL A 65 2.27 2.72 14.47
C VAL A 65 1.57 1.46 13.97
N PHE A 66 2.31 0.42 13.59
CA PHE A 66 1.73 -0.84 13.15
C PHE A 66 0.95 -1.53 14.28
N GLY A 67 1.55 -1.61 15.47
CA GLY A 67 0.92 -2.19 16.67
C GLY A 67 -0.36 -1.44 17.05
N TRP A 68 -0.31 -0.09 17.06
CA TRP A 68 -1.49 0.73 17.35
C TRP A 68 -2.64 0.47 16.37
N ASN A 69 -2.36 0.49 15.07
CA ASN A 69 -3.38 0.25 14.05
C ASN A 69 -3.95 -1.17 14.15
N THR A 70 -3.09 -2.18 14.34
CA THR A 70 -3.50 -3.58 14.50
C THR A 70 -4.36 -3.76 15.75
N LEU A 71 -3.93 -3.24 16.89
CA LEU A 71 -4.69 -3.30 18.14
C LEU A 71 -6.03 -2.56 18.04
N SER A 72 -6.04 -1.40 17.39
CA SER A 72 -7.26 -0.64 17.13
C SER A 72 -8.24 -1.43 16.27
N HIS A 73 -7.75 -2.10 15.23
CA HIS A 73 -8.58 -2.97 14.39
C HIS A 73 -9.13 -4.18 15.15
N LEU A 74 -8.30 -4.84 15.96
CA LEU A 74 -8.73 -5.98 16.77
C LEU A 74 -9.77 -5.57 17.84
N ARG A 75 -9.58 -4.41 18.49
CA ARG A 75 -10.55 -3.84 19.43
C ARG A 75 -11.87 -3.52 18.74
N PHE A 76 -11.79 -2.86 17.59
CA PHE A 76 -12.98 -2.57 16.78
C PHE A 76 -13.72 -3.84 16.40
N ARG A 77 -13.02 -4.87 15.87
CA ARG A 77 -13.62 -6.16 15.53
C ARG A 77 -14.30 -6.81 16.74
N ARG A 78 -13.64 -6.78 17.90
CA ARG A 78 -14.20 -7.32 19.14
C ARG A 78 -15.47 -6.58 19.56
N GLN A 79 -15.45 -5.25 19.56
CA GLN A 79 -16.62 -4.44 19.88
C GLN A 79 -17.76 -4.65 18.87
N LEU A 80 -17.44 -4.74 17.59
CA LEU A 80 -18.41 -4.99 16.53
C LEU A 80 -19.12 -6.33 16.68
N LEU A 81 -18.40 -7.36 17.10
CA LEU A 81 -18.95 -8.72 17.26
C LEU A 81 -19.47 -8.99 18.66
N GLU A 82 -19.33 -8.06 19.59
CA GLU A 82 -19.91 -8.18 20.93
C GLU A 82 -21.43 -8.14 20.84
N GLY A 83 -22.09 -9.20 21.32
CA GLY A 83 -23.54 -9.34 21.21
C GLY A 83 -24.07 -9.53 19.80
N ALA A 84 -23.22 -9.81 18.81
CA ALA A 84 -23.66 -10.17 17.49
C ALA A 84 -24.20 -11.61 17.46
N TRP A 85 -25.24 -11.85 16.65
CA TRP A 85 -25.84 -13.17 16.46
C TRP A 85 -25.96 -13.54 14.99
N PRO A 86 -25.91 -14.86 14.64
CA PRO A 86 -26.02 -15.29 13.27
C PRO A 86 -27.42 -15.01 12.70
N ILE A 87 -27.47 -14.71 11.41
CA ILE A 87 -28.72 -14.60 10.66
C ILE A 87 -29.25 -16.02 10.41
N THR A 88 -30.51 -16.23 10.77
CA THR A 88 -31.21 -17.51 10.58
C THR A 88 -32.42 -17.37 9.65
N ASP A 89 -32.65 -16.18 9.13
CA ASP A 89 -33.73 -15.89 8.18
C ASP A 89 -33.38 -16.52 6.83
N GLU A 90 -34.20 -17.49 6.38
CA GLU A 90 -33.97 -18.23 5.14
C GLU A 90 -34.00 -17.31 3.92
N GLU A 91 -34.92 -16.31 3.88
CA GLU A 91 -35.00 -15.37 2.75
C GLU A 91 -33.69 -14.57 2.60
N VAL A 92 -33.11 -14.12 3.72
CA VAL A 92 -31.85 -13.37 3.70
C VAL A 92 -30.68 -14.26 3.26
N LEU A 93 -30.68 -15.52 3.71
CA LEU A 93 -29.64 -16.49 3.34
C LEU A 93 -29.73 -16.89 1.87
N ASP A 94 -30.93 -17.03 1.32
CA ASP A 94 -31.16 -17.33 -0.09
C ASP A 94 -30.67 -16.19 -0.98
N ILE A 95 -31.00 -14.93 -0.64
CA ILE A 95 -30.51 -13.74 -1.37
C ILE A 95 -28.98 -13.69 -1.33
N TRP A 96 -28.36 -14.00 -0.18
CA TRP A 96 -26.91 -14.04 -0.07
C TRP A 96 -26.29 -15.10 -0.99
N GLN A 97 -26.87 -16.30 -0.99
CA GLN A 97 -26.39 -17.40 -1.83
C GLN A 97 -26.56 -17.06 -3.32
N GLU A 98 -27.68 -16.45 -3.69
CA GLU A 98 -27.93 -16.03 -5.08
C GLU A 98 -26.86 -15.03 -5.57
N GLU A 99 -26.55 -14.01 -4.78
CA GLU A 99 -25.52 -13.02 -5.14
C GLU A 99 -24.11 -13.63 -5.18
N MET A 100 -23.81 -14.60 -4.31
CA MET A 100 -22.54 -15.36 -4.36
C MET A 100 -22.43 -16.19 -5.63
N ASP A 101 -23.50 -16.88 -6.03
CA ASP A 101 -23.53 -17.69 -7.24
C ASP A 101 -23.41 -16.82 -8.50
N GLN A 102 -24.06 -15.66 -8.53
CA GLN A 102 -23.91 -14.68 -9.61
C GLN A 102 -22.46 -14.16 -9.72
N ALA A 103 -21.78 -13.99 -8.60
CA ALA A 103 -20.38 -13.59 -8.56
C ALA A 103 -19.40 -14.73 -8.88
N GLN A 104 -19.91 -15.94 -9.15
CA GLN A 104 -19.10 -17.16 -9.39
C GLN A 104 -18.10 -17.42 -8.26
N MET A 105 -18.48 -17.12 -7.04
CA MET A 105 -17.64 -17.39 -5.89
C MET A 105 -17.74 -18.87 -5.50
N GLU A 106 -16.58 -19.47 -5.22
CA GLU A 106 -16.59 -20.76 -4.50
C GLU A 106 -17.34 -20.60 -3.18
N PRO A 107 -18.07 -21.65 -2.72
CA PRO A 107 -18.77 -21.61 -1.44
C PRO A 107 -17.81 -21.16 -0.34
N LEU A 108 -17.92 -19.93 0.07
CA LEU A 108 -17.16 -19.39 1.18
C LEU A 108 -18.01 -19.58 2.44
N SER A 109 -17.42 -20.21 3.43
CA SER A 109 -17.97 -20.14 4.78
C SER A 109 -17.77 -18.72 5.31
N CYS A 110 -18.57 -17.77 4.80
CA CYS A 110 -18.60 -16.40 5.27
C CYS A 110 -19.89 -16.22 6.07
N PRO A 111 -19.85 -16.35 7.40
CA PRO A 111 -21.05 -16.22 8.21
C PRO A 111 -21.61 -14.81 8.14
N LEU A 112 -22.95 -14.75 8.01
CA LEU A 112 -23.71 -13.52 8.11
C LEU A 112 -24.14 -13.33 9.58
N VAL A 113 -23.86 -12.15 10.14
CA VAL A 113 -24.22 -11.81 11.52
C VAL A 113 -24.89 -10.44 11.59
N ILE A 114 -25.79 -10.28 12.54
CA ILE A 114 -26.35 -8.97 12.89
C ILE A 114 -25.62 -8.44 14.10
N SER A 115 -25.24 -7.17 14.07
CA SER A 115 -24.62 -6.49 15.19
C SER A 115 -25.34 -5.19 15.54
N PRO A 116 -25.58 -4.94 16.83
CA PRO A 116 -26.13 -3.67 17.29
C PRO A 116 -25.09 -2.53 17.29
N HIS A 117 -23.82 -2.84 17.07
CA HIS A 117 -22.71 -1.89 17.17
C HIS A 117 -22.27 -1.29 15.82
N THR A 118 -23.00 -1.55 14.75
CA THR A 118 -22.77 -0.91 13.47
C THR A 118 -24.06 -0.28 12.94
N SER A 119 -23.91 0.82 12.19
CA SER A 119 -25.01 1.46 11.45
C SER A 119 -24.95 1.15 9.94
N THR A 120 -23.83 0.54 9.49
CA THR A 120 -23.63 0.23 8.08
C THR A 120 -23.29 -1.24 7.91
N PRO A 121 -23.76 -1.90 6.82
CA PRO A 121 -23.25 -3.20 6.43
C PRO A 121 -21.73 -3.11 6.22
N LEU A 122 -21.00 -4.15 6.58
CA LEU A 122 -19.56 -4.20 6.37
C LEU A 122 -19.01 -5.63 6.46
N THR A 123 -17.95 -5.90 5.74
CA THR A 123 -17.19 -7.14 5.85
C THR A 123 -15.98 -6.95 6.74
N VAL A 124 -15.80 -7.84 7.73
CA VAL A 124 -14.63 -7.89 8.62
C VAL A 124 -13.87 -9.19 8.43
N GLY A 125 -12.56 -9.13 8.59
CA GLY A 125 -11.66 -10.27 8.47
C GLY A 125 -10.61 -10.01 7.39
N LEU A 126 -9.47 -10.70 7.55
CA LEU A 126 -8.34 -10.59 6.61
C LEU A 126 -8.17 -11.87 5.80
N PHE A 127 -8.31 -13.02 6.45
CA PHE A 127 -8.18 -14.33 5.83
C PHE A 127 -9.55 -14.91 5.49
N ARG A 128 -9.63 -15.75 4.45
CA ARG A 128 -10.89 -16.36 4.00
C ARG A 128 -11.71 -16.98 5.16
N TRP A 129 -11.03 -17.66 6.09
CA TRP A 129 -11.67 -18.28 7.26
C TRP A 129 -12.03 -17.32 8.41
N THR A 130 -11.62 -16.05 8.33
CA THR A 130 -11.96 -15.01 9.33
C THR A 130 -12.97 -14.00 8.81
N LEU A 131 -13.34 -14.10 7.52
CA LEU A 131 -14.30 -13.20 6.91
C LEU A 131 -15.69 -13.41 7.50
N GLN A 132 -16.34 -12.31 7.83
CA GLN A 132 -17.73 -12.25 8.29
C GLN A 132 -18.37 -11.02 7.70
N VAL A 133 -19.60 -11.15 7.21
CA VAL A 133 -20.43 -10.02 6.80
C VAL A 133 -21.33 -9.65 7.97
N VAL A 134 -21.26 -8.40 8.36
CA VAL A 134 -21.99 -7.85 9.50
C VAL A 134 -23.04 -6.89 9.00
N LEU A 135 -24.29 -7.18 9.29
CA LEU A 135 -25.42 -6.29 9.04
C LEU A 135 -25.80 -5.51 10.30
N PRO A 136 -26.21 -4.24 10.19
CA PRO A 136 -26.78 -3.50 11.30
C PRO A 136 -28.15 -4.04 11.67
N LEU A 137 -28.57 -3.75 12.90
CA LEU A 137 -29.92 -4.06 13.39
C LEU A 137 -30.94 -3.12 12.73
N ARG A 138 -31.33 -3.45 11.51
CA ARG A 138 -32.26 -2.68 10.68
C ARG A 138 -33.02 -3.63 9.77
N ALA A 139 -34.28 -3.30 9.46
CA ALA A 139 -35.03 -4.00 8.43
C ALA A 139 -34.57 -3.55 7.05
N TYR A 140 -34.39 -4.52 6.15
CA TYR A 140 -34.06 -4.31 4.75
C TYR A 140 -35.16 -4.90 3.87
N THR A 141 -35.41 -4.27 2.73
CA THR A 141 -36.21 -4.91 1.67
C THR A 141 -35.30 -5.90 0.92
N PRO A 142 -35.90 -6.92 0.25
CA PRO A 142 -35.12 -7.85 -0.58
C PRO A 142 -34.23 -7.14 -1.61
N ASP A 143 -34.74 -6.13 -2.28
CA ASP A 143 -33.97 -5.33 -3.25
C ASP A 143 -32.79 -4.60 -2.61
N GLU A 144 -32.96 -4.08 -1.39
CA GLU A 144 -31.86 -3.46 -0.63
C GLU A 144 -30.79 -4.50 -0.25
N LEU A 145 -31.22 -5.72 0.14
CA LEU A 145 -30.29 -6.82 0.48
C LEU A 145 -29.45 -7.25 -0.73
N HIS A 146 -30.07 -7.38 -1.90
CA HIS A 146 -29.34 -7.65 -3.15
C HIS A 146 -28.22 -6.62 -3.38
N LEU A 147 -28.53 -5.34 -3.25
CA LEU A 147 -27.55 -4.27 -3.45
C LEU A 147 -26.44 -4.28 -2.37
N VAL A 148 -26.81 -4.49 -1.11
CA VAL A 148 -25.85 -4.60 0.01
C VAL A 148 -24.92 -5.79 -0.19
N PHE A 149 -25.47 -6.96 -0.45
CA PHE A 149 -24.66 -8.18 -0.60
C PHE A 149 -23.75 -8.11 -1.82
N ARG A 150 -24.25 -7.60 -2.93
CA ARG A 150 -23.43 -7.37 -4.13
C ARG A 150 -22.24 -6.45 -3.82
N HIS A 151 -22.47 -5.38 -3.04
CA HIS A 151 -21.40 -4.49 -2.62
C HIS A 151 -20.34 -5.20 -1.74
N GLU A 152 -20.77 -5.94 -0.73
CA GLU A 152 -19.85 -6.66 0.16
C GLU A 152 -19.10 -7.79 -0.57
N ILE A 153 -19.79 -8.50 -1.48
CA ILE A 153 -19.18 -9.55 -2.32
C ILE A 153 -18.08 -8.98 -3.21
N VAL A 154 -18.28 -7.79 -3.79
CA VAL A 154 -17.24 -7.12 -4.59
C VAL A 154 -15.99 -6.84 -3.75
N HIS A 155 -16.13 -6.40 -2.49
CA HIS A 155 -15.00 -6.22 -1.58
C HIS A 155 -14.29 -7.54 -1.27
N ILE A 156 -15.04 -8.62 -1.06
CA ILE A 156 -14.49 -9.95 -0.79
C ILE A 156 -13.72 -10.47 -2.02
N CYS A 157 -14.33 -10.42 -3.21
CA CYS A 157 -13.71 -10.86 -4.47
C CYS A 157 -12.39 -10.14 -4.76
N ARG A 158 -12.33 -8.85 -4.48
CA ARG A 158 -11.14 -8.00 -4.71
C ARG A 158 -10.10 -8.12 -3.61
N ARG A 159 -10.43 -8.78 -2.50
CA ARG A 159 -9.59 -8.85 -1.31
C ARG A 159 -9.21 -7.45 -0.77
N ASP A 160 -10.16 -6.54 -0.74
CA ASP A 160 -9.91 -5.14 -0.36
C ASP A 160 -9.38 -5.01 1.07
N SER A 161 -9.71 -5.95 1.97
CA SER A 161 -9.13 -6.05 3.32
C SER A 161 -7.60 -6.23 3.27
N TRP A 162 -7.09 -7.03 2.32
CA TRP A 162 -5.65 -7.21 2.11
C TRP A 162 -4.98 -5.94 1.58
N ASN A 163 -5.62 -5.26 0.65
CA ASN A 163 -5.12 -3.99 0.10
C ASN A 163 -5.04 -2.92 1.20
N LYS A 164 -6.08 -2.83 2.04
CA LYS A 164 -6.11 -1.92 3.21
C LYS A 164 -5.01 -2.27 4.22
N PHE A 165 -4.84 -3.56 4.53
CA PHE A 165 -3.77 -4.04 5.42
C PHE A 165 -2.37 -3.73 4.87
N PHE A 166 -2.14 -4.01 3.59
CA PHE A 166 -0.88 -3.73 2.91
C PHE A 166 -0.51 -2.24 2.97
N LEU A 167 -1.46 -1.35 2.64
CA LEU A 167 -1.23 0.09 2.73
C LEU A 167 -0.99 0.57 4.16
N MET A 168 -1.67 -0.02 5.14
CA MET A 168 -1.41 0.25 6.56
C MET A 168 0.02 -0.16 6.94
N PHE A 169 0.48 -1.32 6.49
CA PHE A 169 1.85 -1.79 6.71
C PHE A 169 2.88 -0.84 6.07
N CYS A 170 2.69 -0.45 4.80
CA CYS A 170 3.55 0.53 4.12
C CYS A 170 3.56 1.88 4.84
N THR A 171 2.39 2.33 5.31
CA THR A 171 2.28 3.57 6.09
C THR A 171 3.01 3.48 7.42
N ALA A 172 3.01 2.31 8.06
CA ALA A 172 3.78 2.10 9.28
C ALA A 172 5.29 2.09 9.03
N LEU A 173 5.77 1.52 7.92
CA LEU A 173 7.19 1.59 7.53
C LEU A 173 7.65 3.02 7.27
N CYS A 174 6.78 3.83 6.64
CA CYS A 174 7.03 5.23 6.33
C CYS A 174 6.22 6.16 7.26
N TRP A 175 6.16 5.85 8.54
CA TRP A 175 5.31 6.54 9.52
C TRP A 175 5.57 8.05 9.61
N PHE A 176 6.77 8.48 9.32
CA PHE A 176 7.23 9.88 9.29
C PHE A 176 6.80 10.63 8.02
N ASP A 177 6.33 9.93 6.98
CA ASP A 177 5.92 10.57 5.72
C ASP A 177 4.40 10.87 5.70
N PRO A 178 4.00 12.15 5.74
CA PRO A 178 2.59 12.54 5.69
C PRO A 178 1.91 12.16 4.37
N LEU A 179 2.67 11.98 3.29
CA LEU A 179 2.11 11.59 1.99
C LEU A 179 1.59 10.16 2.03
N MET A 180 2.22 9.27 2.80
CA MET A 180 1.75 7.90 2.99
C MET A 180 0.40 7.85 3.73
N TRP A 181 0.23 8.67 4.76
CA TRP A 181 -1.05 8.81 5.46
C TRP A 181 -2.15 9.33 4.55
N MET A 182 -1.82 10.30 3.69
CA MET A 182 -2.75 10.80 2.69
C MET A 182 -3.08 9.74 1.63
N ALA A 183 -2.09 8.99 1.17
CA ALA A 183 -2.25 7.90 0.20
C ALA A 183 -3.20 6.81 0.74
N MET A 184 -3.01 6.39 1.99
CA MET A 184 -3.88 5.41 2.65
C MET A 184 -5.34 5.88 2.67
N ARG A 185 -5.60 7.15 3.01
CA ARG A 185 -6.95 7.73 3.02
C ARG A 185 -7.57 7.78 1.63
N ARG A 186 -6.81 8.26 0.64
CA ARG A 186 -7.29 8.38 -0.75
C ARG A 186 -7.54 7.03 -1.40
N SER A 187 -6.67 6.05 -1.12
CA SER A 187 -6.87 4.68 -1.60
C SER A 187 -8.16 4.07 -1.06
N ALA A 188 -8.47 4.28 0.22
CA ALA A 188 -9.73 3.82 0.80
C ALA A 188 -10.95 4.44 0.10
N GLU A 189 -10.93 5.76 -0.17
CA GLU A 189 -11.99 6.43 -0.92
C GLU A 189 -12.13 5.88 -2.35
N ASP A 190 -11.02 5.65 -3.06
CA ASP A 190 -11.02 5.12 -4.42
C ASP A 190 -11.50 3.66 -4.48
N THR A 191 -11.22 2.87 -3.44
CA THR A 191 -11.72 1.50 -3.31
C THR A 191 -13.25 1.48 -3.21
N GLU A 192 -13.84 2.34 -2.36
CA GLU A 192 -15.29 2.46 -2.22
C GLU A 192 -15.95 2.90 -3.55
N LEU A 193 -15.39 3.93 -4.20
CA LEU A 193 -15.88 4.38 -5.51
C LEU A 193 -15.80 3.29 -6.58
N SER A 194 -14.74 2.53 -6.58
CA SER A 194 -14.55 1.43 -7.51
C SER A 194 -15.54 0.29 -7.24
N CYS A 195 -15.90 0.06 -5.97
CA CYS A 195 -16.93 -0.88 -5.60
C CYS A 195 -18.29 -0.42 -6.12
N ASP A 196 -18.69 0.82 -5.86
CA ASP A 196 -19.92 1.41 -6.36
C ASP A 196 -20.04 1.34 -7.90
N GLU A 197 -18.94 1.67 -8.61
CA GLU A 197 -18.89 1.59 -10.08
C GLU A 197 -19.12 0.15 -10.57
N THR A 198 -18.63 -0.86 -9.85
CA THR A 198 -18.80 -2.27 -10.23
C THR A 198 -20.20 -2.76 -9.94
N VAL A 199 -20.74 -2.46 -8.78
CA VAL A 199 -22.11 -2.83 -8.38
C VAL A 199 -23.14 -2.28 -9.38
N LEU A 200 -22.88 -1.09 -9.91
CA LEU A 200 -23.80 -0.36 -10.77
C LEU A 200 -23.44 -0.38 -12.26
N LEU A 201 -22.57 -1.30 -12.70
CA LEU A 201 -22.04 -1.30 -14.06
C LEU A 201 -23.17 -1.33 -15.10
N ASP A 202 -24.13 -2.24 -14.93
CA ASP A 202 -25.27 -2.45 -15.84
C ASP A 202 -26.61 -2.03 -15.21
N ALA A 203 -26.57 -1.26 -14.11
CA ALA A 203 -27.78 -0.84 -13.41
C ALA A 203 -28.55 0.24 -14.18
N ASP A 204 -29.86 0.11 -14.17
CA ASP A 204 -30.76 1.13 -14.67
C ASP A 204 -30.84 2.36 -13.74
N GLU A 205 -31.57 3.38 -14.16
CA GLU A 205 -31.70 4.62 -13.37
C GLU A 205 -32.46 4.41 -12.06
N ALA A 206 -33.41 3.48 -12.03
CA ALA A 206 -34.23 3.19 -10.85
C ALA A 206 -33.34 2.54 -9.78
N THR A 207 -32.56 1.51 -10.14
CA THR A 207 -31.60 0.83 -9.26
C THR A 207 -30.54 1.80 -8.74
N ARG A 208 -30.05 2.72 -9.58
CA ARG A 208 -29.09 3.76 -9.16
C ARG A 208 -29.66 4.70 -8.12
N ARG A 209 -30.92 5.09 -8.27
CA ARG A 209 -31.61 5.92 -7.28
C ARG A 209 -31.83 5.19 -5.97
N GLN A 210 -32.23 3.93 -6.02
CA GLN A 210 -32.41 3.08 -4.85
C GLN A 210 -31.09 2.90 -4.10
N TYR A 211 -29.99 2.62 -4.82
CA TYR A 211 -28.66 2.53 -4.25
C TYR A 211 -28.19 3.85 -3.61
N ALA A 212 -28.46 4.99 -4.26
CA ALA A 212 -28.15 6.30 -3.68
C ALA A 212 -28.93 6.58 -2.39
N GLN A 213 -30.20 6.16 -2.33
CA GLN A 213 -31.03 6.22 -1.12
C GLN A 213 -30.45 5.33 -0.01
N LEU A 214 -30.05 4.11 -0.35
CA LEU A 214 -29.41 3.17 0.57
C LEU A 214 -28.14 3.77 1.18
N LEU A 215 -27.27 4.37 0.35
CA LEU A 215 -26.06 5.06 0.83
C LEU A 215 -26.38 6.22 1.78
N LEU A 216 -27.44 6.98 1.52
CA LEU A 216 -27.86 8.10 2.39
C LEU A 216 -28.39 7.60 3.73
N THR A 217 -29.21 6.56 3.72
CA THR A 217 -29.80 6.00 4.93
C THR A 217 -28.77 5.28 5.81
N THR A 218 -27.79 4.61 5.20
CA THR A 218 -26.70 3.95 5.93
C THR A 218 -25.65 4.94 6.46
N ALA A 219 -25.47 6.09 5.82
CA ALA A 219 -24.52 7.13 6.26
C ALA A 219 -25.07 8.04 7.38
N GLY A 220 -26.37 7.93 7.71
CA GLY A 220 -27.10 8.91 8.54
C GLY A 220 -26.65 9.02 9.99
N ASP A 221 -26.00 8.03 10.56
CA ASP A 221 -25.63 8.01 11.97
C ASP A 221 -24.13 8.04 12.25
N GLY A 222 -23.39 8.92 11.65
CA GLY A 222 -21.94 9.14 11.75
C GLY A 222 -21.23 8.93 13.11
N ARG A 223 -21.78 8.10 14.00
CA ARG A 223 -21.27 7.72 15.33
C ARG A 223 -20.50 6.39 15.34
N GLY A 224 -20.36 5.71 14.21
CA GLY A 224 -19.56 4.50 14.14
C GLY A 224 -18.06 4.82 14.08
N TYR A 225 -17.30 4.36 15.05
CA TYR A 225 -15.84 4.25 14.95
C TYR A 225 -15.48 3.20 13.91
N THR A 226 -15.67 3.53 12.63
CA THR A 226 -15.10 2.71 11.59
C THR A 226 -13.62 3.04 11.50
N THR A 227 -12.75 2.11 11.85
CA THR A 227 -11.32 2.12 11.51
C THR A 227 -11.10 2.07 9.99
N CYS A 228 -12.10 1.71 9.23
CA CYS A 228 -12.30 2.15 7.86
C CYS A 228 -12.53 3.64 7.99
N LEU A 229 -11.49 4.44 7.76
CA LEU A 229 -11.47 5.90 7.68
C LEU A 229 -12.87 6.40 7.35
N SER A 230 -13.59 6.84 8.39
CA SER A 230 -14.99 7.25 8.29
C SER A 230 -15.18 8.05 7.02
N PRO A 231 -16.13 7.73 6.15
CA PRO A 231 -16.35 8.52 4.97
C PRO A 231 -16.67 9.92 5.44
N VAL A 232 -15.69 10.79 5.34
CA VAL A 232 -15.92 12.21 5.54
C VAL A 232 -17.09 12.57 4.63
N ALA A 233 -17.97 13.46 5.07
CA ALA A 233 -19.15 13.88 4.28
C ALA A 233 -18.81 14.25 2.82
N ALA A 234 -17.57 14.64 2.56
CA ALA A 234 -17.03 14.86 1.23
C ALA A 234 -16.90 13.56 0.40
N SER A 235 -16.53 12.43 1.00
CA SER A 235 -16.45 11.14 0.32
C SER A 235 -17.84 10.64 -0.06
N LEU A 236 -18.81 10.71 0.86
CA LEU A 236 -20.19 10.36 0.59
C LEU A 236 -20.80 11.20 -0.54
N ARG A 237 -20.58 12.52 -0.50
CA ARG A 237 -21.05 13.41 -1.59
C ARG A 237 -20.44 13.00 -2.94
N TYR A 238 -19.18 12.58 -2.93
CA TYR A 238 -18.50 12.17 -4.16
C TYR A 238 -19.03 10.81 -4.65
N ARG A 239 -19.26 9.84 -3.76
CA ARG A 239 -19.92 8.56 -4.07
C ARG A 239 -21.31 8.79 -4.68
N LEU A 240 -22.17 9.55 -4.00
CA LEU A 240 -23.52 9.88 -4.48
C LEU A 240 -23.51 10.53 -5.88
N ARG A 241 -22.60 11.48 -6.12
CA ARG A 241 -22.47 12.12 -7.43
C ARG A 241 -22.03 11.12 -8.52
N SER A 242 -21.18 10.19 -8.20
CA SER A 242 -20.71 9.15 -9.11
C SER A 242 -21.82 8.14 -9.45
N VAL A 243 -22.65 7.80 -8.47
CA VAL A 243 -23.79 6.89 -8.60
C VAL A 243 -24.90 7.49 -9.49
N VAL A 244 -25.29 8.76 -9.21
CA VAL A 244 -26.41 9.43 -9.90
C VAL A 244 -26.02 9.90 -11.32
N ALA A 245 -24.78 10.34 -11.51
CA ALA A 245 -24.28 10.85 -12.79
C ALA A 245 -23.03 10.10 -13.24
N PRO A 246 -23.17 8.85 -13.71
CA PRO A 246 -22.01 8.04 -14.12
C PRO A 246 -21.33 8.69 -15.32
N ARG A 247 -20.01 8.80 -15.25
CA ARG A 247 -19.17 9.27 -16.36
C ARG A 247 -18.43 8.09 -16.96
N ARG A 248 -18.41 8.01 -18.29
CA ARG A 248 -17.50 7.07 -18.98
C ARG A 248 -16.06 7.49 -18.68
N ARG A 249 -15.33 6.64 -18.01
CA ARG A 249 -13.91 6.86 -17.67
C ARG A 249 -13.07 5.82 -18.39
N VAL A 250 -11.89 6.24 -18.81
CA VAL A 250 -10.93 5.31 -19.45
C VAL A 250 -10.39 4.38 -18.37
N ALA A 251 -10.25 3.11 -18.71
CA ALA A 251 -9.72 2.06 -17.81
C ALA A 251 -8.24 2.30 -17.48
N GLY A 252 -7.76 3.36 -17.08
CA GLY A 252 -6.43 3.78 -16.59
C GLY A 252 -5.22 2.86 -16.80
N GLY A 253 -5.38 1.73 -17.51
CA GLY A 253 -4.33 0.73 -17.71
C GLY A 253 -3.07 1.28 -18.35
N ILE A 254 -3.22 2.19 -19.32
CA ILE A 254 -2.08 2.85 -19.98
C ILE A 254 -1.32 3.70 -18.96
N LEU A 255 -2.00 4.45 -18.11
CA LEU A 255 -1.35 5.29 -17.11
C LEU A 255 -0.69 4.44 -16.03
N VAL A 256 -1.32 3.35 -15.61
CA VAL A 256 -0.74 2.37 -14.69
C VAL A 256 0.54 1.78 -15.30
N GLY A 257 0.50 1.36 -16.57
CA GLY A 257 1.66 0.84 -17.29
C GLY A 257 2.79 1.86 -17.41
N LEU A 258 2.46 3.13 -17.75
CA LEU A 258 3.43 4.20 -17.82
C LEU A 258 4.06 4.51 -16.44
N THR A 259 3.25 4.53 -15.39
CA THR A 259 3.75 4.75 -14.03
C THR A 259 4.67 3.62 -13.60
N LEU A 260 4.31 2.38 -13.92
CA LEU A 260 5.15 1.21 -13.67
C LEU A 260 6.49 1.33 -14.43
N PHE A 261 6.45 1.67 -15.70
CA PHE A 261 7.65 1.86 -16.52
C PHE A 261 8.56 2.96 -15.96
N LEU A 262 8.01 4.12 -15.59
CA LEU A 262 8.78 5.22 -14.99
C LEU A 262 9.38 4.83 -13.63
N LEU A 263 8.66 4.09 -12.81
CA LEU A 263 9.18 3.59 -11.55
C LEU A 263 10.31 2.59 -11.76
N MET A 264 10.16 1.66 -12.69
CA MET A 264 11.19 0.69 -13.03
C MET A 264 12.45 1.34 -13.61
N SER A 265 12.30 2.42 -14.41
CA SER A 265 13.43 3.15 -14.97
C SER A 265 14.16 4.06 -13.97
N SER A 266 13.53 4.37 -12.84
CA SER A 266 14.12 5.22 -11.79
C SER A 266 14.63 4.41 -10.58
N PHE A 267 14.80 3.11 -10.73
CA PHE A 267 15.36 2.28 -9.67
C PHE A 267 16.81 2.67 -9.37
N GLY A 268 17.07 3.00 -8.13
CA GLY A 268 18.39 3.27 -7.61
C GLY A 268 18.44 2.92 -6.12
N TYR A 269 19.60 2.59 -5.62
CA TYR A 269 19.78 2.34 -4.19
C TYR A 269 20.80 3.31 -3.58
N VAL A 270 20.68 3.48 -2.28
CA VAL A 270 21.59 4.29 -1.47
C VAL A 270 22.48 3.32 -0.69
N ALA A 271 23.77 3.38 -0.94
CA ALA A 271 24.74 2.63 -0.15
C ALA A 271 25.12 3.43 1.10
N LEU A 272 25.25 2.73 2.22
CA LEU A 272 25.81 3.28 3.45
C LEU A 272 27.27 2.87 3.56
N SER A 273 28.15 3.85 3.68
CA SER A 273 29.57 3.64 3.90
C SER A 273 29.88 3.82 5.38
N PHE A 274 30.50 2.81 5.96
CA PHE A 274 30.89 2.77 7.37
C PHE A 274 32.41 2.76 7.48
N ASP A 275 32.94 3.37 8.54
CA ASP A 275 34.36 3.30 8.93
C ASP A 275 35.33 3.68 7.80
N GLU A 276 35.39 5.00 7.49
CA GLU A 276 36.44 5.53 6.63
C GLU A 276 37.81 5.26 7.29
N ARG A 277 38.64 4.51 6.57
CA ARG A 277 40.04 4.26 6.93
C ARG A 277 40.94 4.86 5.86
N PRO A 278 42.13 5.37 6.24
CA PRO A 278 43.08 5.83 5.24
C PRO A 278 43.48 4.67 4.32
N GLY A 279 43.69 4.97 3.05
CA GLY A 279 44.14 3.98 2.07
C GLY A 279 45.40 3.24 2.49
N ALA A 280 46.29 3.90 3.22
CA ALA A 280 47.45 3.27 3.83
C ALA A 280 47.11 2.02 4.67
N GLU A 281 46.03 2.11 5.47
CA GLU A 281 45.60 0.99 6.32
C GLU A 281 44.92 -0.12 5.51
N VAL A 282 44.05 0.26 4.57
CA VAL A 282 43.18 -0.68 3.81
C VAL A 282 43.98 -1.38 2.69
N LEU A 283 44.77 -0.62 1.93
CA LEU A 283 45.49 -1.12 0.76
C LEU A 283 46.84 -1.70 1.11
N PHE A 284 47.51 -1.13 2.12
CA PHE A 284 48.93 -1.44 2.42
C PHE A 284 49.13 -1.98 3.84
N GLY A 285 48.08 -2.33 4.56
CA GLY A 285 48.21 -2.87 5.92
C GLY A 285 48.85 -1.92 6.93
N GLY A 286 48.83 -0.60 6.65
CA GLY A 286 49.39 0.45 7.52
C GLY A 286 50.82 0.89 7.18
N ASP A 287 51.53 0.12 6.36
CA ASP A 287 52.92 0.48 5.96
C ASP A 287 53.06 0.52 4.42
N PRO A 288 52.81 1.65 3.76
CA PRO A 288 52.96 1.80 2.32
C PRO A 288 54.43 1.64 1.84
N ALA A 289 55.43 1.83 2.72
CA ALA A 289 56.85 1.75 2.34
C ALA A 289 57.29 0.33 1.94
N GLY A 290 56.54 -0.70 2.34
CA GLY A 290 56.77 -2.08 1.96
C GLY A 290 56.30 -2.46 0.56
N TYR A 291 55.61 -1.54 -0.14
CA TYR A 291 54.99 -1.79 -1.46
C TYR A 291 55.65 -0.96 -2.54
N THR A 292 55.80 -1.55 -3.73
CA THR A 292 56.28 -0.85 -4.93
C THR A 292 55.24 -0.93 -6.04
N LEU A 293 54.97 0.21 -6.68
CA LEU A 293 54.06 0.26 -7.81
C LEU A 293 54.68 -0.44 -9.02
N HIS A 294 54.10 -1.52 -9.49
CA HIS A 294 54.63 -2.32 -10.59
C HIS A 294 54.03 -1.95 -11.93
N SER A 295 52.73 -1.70 -12.00
CA SER A 295 52.03 -1.25 -13.20
C SER A 295 50.69 -0.63 -12.85
N VAL A 296 50.25 0.33 -13.66
CA VAL A 296 48.90 0.89 -13.62
C VAL A 296 48.19 0.47 -14.88
N ARG A 297 46.97 -0.08 -14.74
CA ARG A 297 46.15 -0.45 -15.89
C ARG A 297 44.77 0.17 -15.77
N ARG A 298 44.23 0.61 -16.90
CA ARG A 298 42.84 1.06 -17.00
C ARG A 298 42.19 0.30 -18.14
N ASP A 299 41.09 -0.40 -17.86
CA ASP A 299 40.38 -1.24 -18.87
C ASP A 299 41.27 -2.25 -19.58
N GLY A 300 42.30 -2.76 -18.89
CA GLY A 300 43.30 -3.70 -19.45
C GLY A 300 44.48 -3.05 -20.18
N GLU A 301 44.45 -1.76 -20.49
CA GLU A 301 45.57 -1.04 -21.11
C GLU A 301 46.53 -0.50 -20.04
N LEU A 302 47.84 -0.65 -20.34
CA LEU A 302 48.94 -0.18 -19.49
C LEU A 302 49.00 1.34 -19.58
N LEU A 303 48.89 2.01 -18.44
CA LEU A 303 49.03 3.48 -18.37
C LEU A 303 50.48 3.79 -17.90
N ASP A 304 51.08 4.75 -18.55
CA ASP A 304 52.38 5.28 -18.14
C ASP A 304 52.19 6.19 -16.91
N CYS A 305 52.80 5.80 -15.81
CA CYS A 305 52.77 6.57 -14.56
C CYS A 305 54.01 7.41 -14.42
N SER A 306 53.89 8.69 -14.65
CA SER A 306 55.01 9.64 -14.65
C SER A 306 55.58 9.87 -13.21
N ASP A 307 54.79 9.65 -12.17
CA ASP A 307 55.21 9.82 -10.78
C ASP A 307 54.58 8.75 -9.91
N PRO A 308 55.27 7.58 -9.74
CA PRO A 308 54.79 6.49 -8.90
C PRO A 308 54.69 6.82 -7.41
N GLU A 309 55.58 7.69 -6.91
CA GLU A 309 55.58 8.06 -5.49
C GLU A 309 54.38 8.94 -5.16
N ALA A 310 54.10 9.94 -5.98
CA ALA A 310 52.90 10.80 -5.82
C ALA A 310 51.60 9.99 -5.90
N LEU A 311 51.52 8.97 -6.76
CA LEU A 311 50.38 8.07 -6.82
C LEU A 311 50.21 7.22 -5.56
N MET A 312 51.32 6.69 -5.02
CA MET A 312 51.30 5.93 -3.78
C MET A 312 50.89 6.78 -2.59
N ASP A 313 51.41 8.02 -2.51
CA ASP A 313 51.00 8.98 -1.48
C ASP A 313 49.50 9.34 -1.59
N TYR A 314 49.02 9.57 -2.82
CA TYR A 314 47.61 9.83 -3.06
C TYR A 314 46.74 8.63 -2.62
N LEU A 315 47.07 7.42 -3.01
CA LEU A 315 46.37 6.19 -2.64
C LEU A 315 46.40 5.95 -1.11
N SER A 316 47.51 6.27 -0.44
CA SER A 316 47.66 6.15 1.00
C SER A 316 46.80 7.15 1.76
N ALA A 317 46.63 8.35 1.22
CA ALA A 317 45.82 9.41 1.82
C ALA A 317 44.33 9.28 1.50
N LEU A 318 43.96 8.43 0.52
CA LEU A 318 42.56 8.30 0.06
C LEU A 318 41.66 7.76 1.19
N PRO A 319 40.59 8.44 1.56
CA PRO A 319 39.66 7.89 2.52
C PRO A 319 38.84 6.75 1.85
N LEU A 320 39.13 5.54 2.22
CA LEU A 320 38.43 4.34 1.75
C LEU A 320 37.37 3.92 2.77
N ALA A 321 36.23 3.54 2.29
CA ALA A 321 35.13 3.11 3.13
C ALA A 321 34.59 1.76 2.65
N HIS A 322 34.23 0.91 3.58
CA HIS A 322 33.60 -0.35 3.27
C HIS A 322 32.17 -0.11 2.79
N LEU A 323 31.84 -0.52 1.56
CA LEU A 323 30.48 -0.54 1.07
C LEU A 323 29.80 -1.84 1.47
N THR A 324 28.56 -1.76 1.94
CA THR A 324 27.72 -2.94 2.16
C THR A 324 27.16 -3.40 0.82
N GLY A 325 27.76 -4.41 0.22
CA GLY A 325 27.33 -5.05 -1.02
C GLY A 325 28.45 -5.93 -1.57
N ASP A 326 28.12 -7.08 -2.11
CA ASP A 326 29.05 -7.89 -2.91
C ASP A 326 29.21 -7.19 -4.26
N TYR A 327 30.37 -6.57 -4.46
CA TYR A 327 30.78 -6.06 -5.76
C TYR A 327 31.82 -7.04 -6.33
N ASP A 328 31.41 -7.80 -7.35
CA ASP A 328 32.35 -8.51 -8.19
C ASP A 328 33.07 -7.48 -9.08
N TYR A 329 34.37 -7.32 -8.89
CA TYR A 329 35.24 -6.48 -9.72
C TYR A 329 35.82 -7.26 -10.89
#